data_97774767f56bea70b397d92e88f1504c
#
_entry.id   97774767f56bea70b397d92e88f1504c
#
_cell.length_a   1.000
_cell.length_b   1.000
_cell.length_c   1.000
_cell.angle_alpha   90.00
_cell.angle_beta   90.00
_cell.angle_gamma   90.00
#
_symmetry.space_group_name_H-M   'P 1'
#
loop_
_entity.id
_entity.type
_entity.pdbx_description
1 polymer ?
#
loop_
_entity_poly.entity_id
_entity_poly.type
_entity_poly.pdbx_seq_one_letter_code
_entity_poly.pdbx_strand_id
1 'polypeptide(L)'
;MATKIRLQRHGKKGRPFYHLVVADSRAPRDGKFIERIGSYNPNTNPATIVLDFDKALDWMNKGAQPTDTARAILSYKGVLYKKHLQGGLKKGAFDEAALEEKFAAWTASKESQISGKKDGLANAKDEAKKAALAAEAAKKAAKAEAIAAKNAPAAEEAPAEEAEATENTEEAEG
;
A
#
# COMPACT_ATOMS: atom_id res chain seq x y z
N MET A 1 -23.68 29.39 9.84
CA MET A 1 -22.25 29.16 9.63
C MET A 1 -22.09 27.92 8.71
N ALA A 2 -21.16 27.97 7.75
CA ALA A 2 -21.00 26.86 6.80
C ALA A 2 -20.12 25.77 7.42
N THR A 3 -20.68 24.59 7.62
CA THR A 3 -19.92 23.40 8.07
C THR A 3 -19.32 22.70 6.87
N LYS A 4 -18.02 22.37 6.93
CA LYS A 4 -17.30 21.68 5.86
C LYS A 4 -16.79 20.32 6.31
N ILE A 5 -16.82 19.35 5.39
CA ILE A 5 -16.12 18.07 5.53
C ILE A 5 -14.78 18.22 4.82
N ARG A 6 -13.68 18.10 5.56
CA ARG A 6 -12.34 18.34 5.03
C ARG A 6 -11.31 17.37 5.61
N LEU A 7 -10.12 17.33 4.99
CA LEU A 7 -8.98 16.59 5.46
C LEU A 7 -8.13 17.46 6.40
N GLN A 8 -7.82 16.92 7.55
CA GLN A 8 -6.88 17.45 8.52
C GLN A 8 -5.58 16.65 8.42
N ARG A 9 -4.43 17.31 8.29
CA ARG A 9 -3.16 16.63 8.08
C ARG A 9 -2.52 16.25 9.41
N HIS A 10 -2.12 14.98 9.51
CA HIS A 10 -1.35 14.40 10.59
C HIS A 10 -0.17 13.61 10.01
N GLY A 11 0.58 12.91 10.88
CA GLY A 11 1.72 12.10 10.47
C GLY A 11 3.03 12.87 10.43
N LYS A 12 4.09 12.22 9.95
CA LYS A 12 5.45 12.76 9.89
C LYS A 12 5.74 13.42 8.53
N LYS A 13 6.86 14.16 8.45
CA LYS A 13 7.41 14.65 7.18
C LYS A 13 7.70 13.46 6.26
N GLY A 14 7.20 13.49 5.03
CA GLY A 14 7.34 12.38 4.06
C GLY A 14 6.32 11.23 4.22
N ARG A 15 5.62 11.09 5.36
CA ARG A 15 4.56 10.09 5.57
C ARG A 15 3.27 10.74 6.07
N PRO A 16 2.51 11.42 5.21
CA PRO A 16 1.28 12.10 5.59
C PRO A 16 0.20 11.06 5.94
N PHE A 17 -0.60 11.41 6.94
CA PHE A 17 -1.81 10.70 7.32
C PHE A 17 -2.91 11.73 7.52
N TYR A 18 -4.12 11.45 7.10
CA TYR A 18 -5.20 12.45 7.14
C TYR A 18 -6.38 11.94 7.95
N HIS A 19 -6.95 12.83 8.76
CA HIS A 19 -8.26 12.61 9.36
C HIS A 19 -9.32 13.29 8.51
N LEU A 20 -10.41 12.60 8.23
CA LEU A 20 -11.60 13.19 7.64
C LEU A 20 -12.46 13.74 8.77
N VAL A 21 -12.62 15.05 8.79
CA VAL A 21 -13.27 15.76 9.89
C VAL A 21 -14.36 16.70 9.39
N VAL A 22 -15.33 16.93 10.25
CA VAL A 22 -16.35 17.97 10.11
C VAL A 22 -15.90 19.17 10.92
N ALA A 23 -15.76 20.32 10.29
CA ALA A 23 -15.31 21.54 10.95
C ALA A 23 -16.00 22.79 10.41
N ASP A 24 -15.98 23.86 11.18
CA ASP A 24 -16.40 25.18 10.70
C ASP A 24 -15.46 25.64 9.57
N SER A 25 -16.02 26.30 8.57
CA SER A 25 -15.29 26.84 7.43
C SER A 25 -14.19 27.85 7.82
N ARG A 26 -14.37 28.57 8.94
CA ARG A 26 -13.44 29.57 9.47
C ARG A 26 -12.26 28.97 10.24
N ALA A 27 -12.41 27.76 10.77
CA ALA A 27 -11.34 27.11 11.54
C ALA A 27 -10.12 26.80 10.65
N PRO A 28 -8.88 26.93 11.18
CA PRO A 28 -7.69 26.55 10.44
C PRO A 28 -7.70 25.06 10.09
N ARG A 29 -6.90 24.65 9.08
CA ARG A 29 -6.93 23.27 8.54
C ARG A 29 -6.76 22.20 9.62
N ASP A 30 -5.77 22.34 10.48
CA ASP A 30 -5.38 21.36 11.50
C ASP A 30 -5.85 21.80 12.91
N GLY A 31 -6.81 22.75 12.98
CA GLY A 31 -7.35 23.28 14.22
C GLY A 31 -8.56 22.51 14.75
N LYS A 32 -9.39 23.21 15.54
CA LYS A 32 -10.58 22.64 16.16
C LYS A 32 -11.56 22.11 15.11
N PHE A 33 -12.07 20.92 15.33
CA PHE A 33 -13.10 20.26 14.53
C PHE A 33 -14.30 19.89 15.42
N ILE A 34 -15.45 19.65 14.79
CA ILE A 34 -16.69 19.26 15.47
C ILE A 34 -16.68 17.76 15.72
N GLU A 35 -16.43 16.98 14.66
CA GLU A 35 -16.43 15.51 14.72
C GLU A 35 -15.44 14.92 13.70
N ARG A 36 -14.80 13.81 14.09
CA ARG A 36 -13.98 13.01 13.18
C ARG A 36 -14.84 11.87 12.64
N ILE A 37 -14.95 11.79 11.31
CA ILE A 37 -15.76 10.78 10.61
C ILE A 37 -14.92 9.69 9.94
N GLY A 38 -13.59 9.84 9.90
CA GLY A 38 -12.76 8.81 9.31
C GLY A 38 -11.29 9.15 9.23
N SER A 39 -10.54 8.30 8.53
CA SER A 39 -9.12 8.49 8.23
C SER A 39 -8.80 8.08 6.80
N TYR A 40 -7.78 8.74 6.24
CA TYR A 40 -7.27 8.49 4.90
C TYR A 40 -5.74 8.36 4.94
N ASN A 41 -5.25 7.22 4.49
CA ASN A 41 -3.82 6.94 4.38
C ASN A 41 -3.44 6.81 2.89
N PRO A 42 -2.75 7.77 2.30
CA PRO A 42 -2.31 7.72 0.92
C PRO A 42 -1.04 6.88 0.70
N ASN A 43 -0.33 6.49 1.78
CA ASN A 43 0.96 5.78 1.67
C ASN A 43 0.81 4.31 1.27
N THR A 44 -0.40 3.77 1.25
CA THR A 44 -0.71 2.41 0.82
C THR A 44 -1.23 2.41 -0.61
N ASN A 45 -0.98 1.35 -1.35
CA ASN A 45 -1.55 1.14 -2.69
C ASN A 45 -2.34 -0.18 -2.71
N PRO A 46 -3.67 -0.13 -2.86
CA PRO A 46 -4.53 1.06 -2.91
C PRO A 46 -4.57 1.82 -1.58
N ALA A 47 -4.90 3.12 -1.62
CA ALA A 47 -4.99 3.97 -0.44
C ALA A 47 -6.01 3.42 0.57
N THR A 48 -5.65 3.43 1.86
CA THR A 48 -6.54 2.93 2.91
C THR A 48 -7.47 4.04 3.39
N ILE A 49 -8.77 3.78 3.28
CA ILE A 49 -9.83 4.70 3.71
C ILE A 49 -10.70 4.00 4.74
N VAL A 50 -10.66 4.48 5.98
CA VAL A 50 -11.57 4.08 7.06
C VAL A 50 -12.57 5.21 7.22
N LEU A 51 -13.86 4.93 7.07
CA LEU A 51 -14.93 5.91 7.11
C LEU A 51 -16.11 5.35 7.89
N ASP A 52 -16.62 6.13 8.84
CA ASP A 52 -17.91 5.93 9.46
C ASP A 52 -18.98 6.40 8.47
N PHE A 53 -19.62 5.43 7.82
CA PHE A 53 -20.52 5.68 6.71
C PHE A 53 -21.78 6.45 7.15
N ASP A 54 -22.36 6.06 8.29
CA ASP A 54 -23.61 6.62 8.77
C ASP A 54 -23.43 8.07 9.24
N LYS A 55 -22.34 8.35 9.97
CA LYS A 55 -21.99 9.73 10.35
C LYS A 55 -21.73 10.61 9.15
N ALA A 56 -21.00 10.09 8.16
CA ALA A 56 -20.72 10.85 6.93
C ALA A 56 -22.02 11.20 6.18
N LEU A 57 -22.94 10.23 6.07
CA LEU A 57 -24.24 10.43 5.42
C LEU A 57 -25.11 11.44 6.18
N ASP A 58 -25.12 11.34 7.50
CA ASP A 58 -25.86 12.22 8.40
C ASP A 58 -25.41 13.69 8.26
N TRP A 59 -24.09 13.93 8.31
CA TRP A 59 -23.54 15.25 8.09
C TRP A 59 -23.80 15.80 6.69
N MET A 60 -23.76 14.93 5.67
CA MET A 60 -24.12 15.31 4.31
C MET A 60 -25.61 15.69 4.19
N ASN A 61 -26.49 15.00 4.92
CA ASN A 61 -27.94 15.31 4.96
C ASN A 61 -28.22 16.60 5.74
N LYS A 62 -27.45 16.88 6.80
CA LYS A 62 -27.48 18.14 7.56
C LYS A 62 -26.93 19.34 6.77
N GLY A 63 -26.39 19.10 5.56
CA GLY A 63 -25.93 20.17 4.66
C GLY A 63 -24.44 20.50 4.77
N ALA A 64 -23.63 19.68 5.42
CA ALA A 64 -22.18 19.86 5.43
C ALA A 64 -21.60 19.76 4.00
N GLN A 65 -20.75 20.73 3.64
CA GLN A 65 -20.17 20.84 2.31
C GLN A 65 -18.80 20.14 2.28
N PRO A 66 -18.60 19.07 1.49
CA PRO A 66 -17.29 18.45 1.33
C PRO A 66 -16.38 19.32 0.46
N THR A 67 -15.10 19.39 0.81
CA THR A 67 -14.04 19.86 -0.10
C THR A 67 -13.87 18.88 -1.26
N ASP A 68 -13.20 19.26 -2.34
CA ASP A 68 -13.09 18.43 -3.55
C ASP A 68 -12.45 17.06 -3.26
N THR A 69 -11.35 17.03 -2.50
CA THR A 69 -10.70 15.78 -2.08
C THR A 69 -11.61 14.94 -1.17
N ALA A 70 -12.29 15.56 -0.20
CA ALA A 70 -13.25 14.85 0.65
C ALA A 70 -14.42 14.30 -0.16
N ARG A 71 -14.91 15.05 -1.16
CA ARG A 71 -15.95 14.60 -2.09
C ARG A 71 -15.52 13.36 -2.87
N ALA A 72 -14.29 13.32 -3.37
CA ALA A 72 -13.75 12.15 -4.06
C ALA A 72 -13.71 10.92 -3.13
N ILE A 73 -13.27 11.07 -1.89
CA ILE A 73 -13.24 10.01 -0.88
C ILE A 73 -14.65 9.51 -0.55
N LEU A 74 -15.60 10.42 -0.31
CA LEU A 74 -17.00 10.09 -0.03
C LEU A 74 -17.69 9.41 -1.23
N SER A 75 -17.37 9.84 -2.45
CA SER A 75 -17.84 9.19 -3.69
C SER A 75 -17.26 7.77 -3.83
N TYR A 76 -15.97 7.61 -3.57
CA TYR A 76 -15.31 6.30 -3.62
C TYR A 76 -15.93 5.30 -2.64
N LYS A 77 -16.36 5.74 -1.47
CA LYS A 77 -17.04 4.93 -0.44
C LYS A 77 -18.56 4.81 -0.66
N GLY A 78 -19.13 5.54 -1.63
CA GLY A 78 -20.54 5.44 -1.97
C GLY A 78 -21.50 6.31 -1.15
N VAL A 79 -21.00 7.17 -0.25
CA VAL A 79 -21.84 8.06 0.57
C VAL A 79 -22.67 9.02 -0.29
N LEU A 80 -22.04 9.59 -1.34
CA LEU A 80 -22.75 10.47 -2.26
C LEU A 80 -23.80 9.74 -3.07
N TYR A 81 -23.53 8.48 -3.45
CA TYR A 81 -24.49 7.66 -4.17
C TYR A 81 -25.70 7.32 -3.31
N LYS A 82 -25.48 6.90 -2.04
CA LYS A 82 -26.59 6.63 -1.10
C LYS A 82 -27.42 7.88 -0.83
N LYS A 83 -26.77 9.05 -0.66
CA LYS A 83 -27.49 10.33 -0.55
C LYS A 83 -28.34 10.64 -1.78
N HIS A 84 -27.82 10.38 -2.97
CA HIS A 84 -28.58 10.57 -4.22
C HIS A 84 -29.81 9.66 -4.28
N LEU A 85 -29.64 8.38 -3.94
CA LEU A 85 -30.75 7.43 -3.85
C LEU A 85 -31.78 7.85 -2.81
N GLN A 86 -31.37 8.33 -1.63
CA GLN A 86 -32.30 8.89 -0.63
C GLN A 86 -33.07 10.10 -1.16
N GLY A 87 -32.43 10.90 -2.00
CA GLY A 87 -33.11 12.01 -2.70
C GLY A 87 -34.18 11.52 -3.70
N GLY A 88 -33.95 10.41 -4.36
CA GLY A 88 -34.92 9.73 -5.23
C GLY A 88 -36.12 9.18 -4.46
N LEU A 89 -35.86 8.53 -3.30
CA LEU A 89 -36.89 8.03 -2.40
C LEU A 89 -37.81 9.17 -1.93
N LYS A 90 -37.25 10.29 -1.50
CA LYS A 90 -38.02 11.48 -1.07
C LYS A 90 -38.87 12.06 -2.21
N LYS A 91 -38.52 11.87 -3.45
CA LYS A 91 -39.26 12.31 -4.64
C LYS A 91 -40.27 11.25 -5.14
N GLY A 92 -40.35 10.07 -4.50
CA GLY A 92 -41.22 8.99 -4.89
C GLY A 92 -40.81 8.27 -6.17
N ALA A 93 -39.54 8.33 -6.58
CA ALA A 93 -39.05 7.71 -7.80
C ALA A 93 -38.93 6.16 -7.70
N PHE A 94 -38.75 5.63 -6.50
CA PHE A 94 -38.63 4.20 -6.18
C PHE A 94 -38.77 3.97 -4.67
N ASP A 95 -38.99 2.70 -4.29
CA ASP A 95 -39.17 2.27 -2.91
C ASP A 95 -37.84 2.04 -2.18
N GLU A 96 -37.91 1.89 -0.85
CA GLU A 96 -36.73 1.66 0.01
C GLU A 96 -36.02 0.33 -0.34
N ALA A 97 -36.79 -0.71 -0.64
CA ALA A 97 -36.21 -2.00 -1.07
C ALA A 97 -35.37 -1.85 -2.35
N ALA A 98 -35.86 -1.10 -3.33
CA ALA A 98 -35.14 -0.82 -4.56
C ALA A 98 -33.92 0.08 -4.34
N LEU A 99 -33.91 0.93 -3.32
CA LEU A 99 -32.73 1.72 -2.90
C LEU A 99 -31.64 0.79 -2.39
N GLU A 100 -31.97 -0.13 -1.48
CA GLU A 100 -31.01 -1.07 -0.90
C GLU A 100 -30.42 -2.00 -1.95
N GLU A 101 -31.26 -2.55 -2.85
CA GLU A 101 -30.81 -3.39 -3.95
C GLU A 101 -29.80 -2.67 -4.86
N LYS A 102 -30.11 -1.45 -5.29
CA LYS A 102 -29.22 -0.64 -6.13
C LYS A 102 -27.93 -0.29 -5.43
N PHE A 103 -27.97 0.00 -4.13
CA PHE A 103 -26.79 0.29 -3.35
C PHE A 103 -25.92 -0.95 -3.14
N ALA A 104 -26.52 -2.11 -2.84
CA ALA A 104 -25.83 -3.39 -2.68
C ALA A 104 -25.14 -3.82 -3.99
N ALA A 105 -25.83 -3.72 -5.13
CA ALA A 105 -25.25 -4.01 -6.44
C ALA A 105 -24.05 -3.12 -6.76
N TRP A 106 -24.14 -1.82 -6.45
CA TRP A 106 -23.03 -0.89 -6.62
C TRP A 106 -21.84 -1.24 -5.72
N THR A 107 -22.10 -1.57 -4.43
CA THR A 107 -21.06 -1.95 -3.46
C THR A 107 -20.32 -3.20 -3.89
N ALA A 108 -21.05 -4.24 -4.30
CA ALA A 108 -20.48 -5.50 -4.80
C ALA A 108 -19.58 -5.27 -6.03
N SER A 109 -20.03 -4.44 -6.98
CA SER A 109 -19.22 -4.06 -8.15
C SER A 109 -17.94 -3.32 -7.75
N LYS A 110 -18.01 -2.41 -6.77
CA LYS A 110 -16.84 -1.67 -6.29
C LYS A 110 -15.85 -2.55 -5.52
N GLU A 111 -16.33 -3.45 -4.69
CA GLU A 111 -15.51 -4.40 -3.95
C GLU A 111 -14.77 -5.35 -4.90
N SER A 112 -15.44 -5.85 -5.93
CA SER A 112 -14.82 -6.66 -6.96
C SER A 112 -13.70 -5.92 -7.70
N GLN A 113 -13.92 -4.65 -8.07
CA GLN A 113 -12.87 -3.81 -8.69
C GLN A 113 -11.67 -3.57 -7.77
N ILE A 114 -11.92 -3.39 -6.46
CA ILE A 114 -10.87 -3.14 -5.46
C ILE A 114 -10.07 -4.42 -5.19
N SER A 115 -10.74 -5.57 -5.04
CA SER A 115 -10.07 -6.87 -4.85
C SER A 115 -9.23 -7.23 -6.06
N GLY A 116 -9.77 -7.14 -7.27
CA GLY A 116 -9.01 -7.40 -8.49
C GLY A 116 -7.76 -6.52 -8.63
N LYS A 117 -7.85 -5.25 -8.23
CA LYS A 117 -6.67 -4.37 -8.20
C LYS A 117 -5.64 -4.78 -7.13
N LYS A 118 -6.09 -5.21 -5.95
CA LYS A 118 -5.20 -5.71 -4.89
C LYS A 118 -4.49 -6.99 -5.33
N ASP A 119 -5.22 -7.91 -5.92
CA ASP A 119 -4.69 -9.19 -6.38
C ASP A 119 -3.69 -8.98 -7.53
N GLY A 120 -4.00 -8.10 -8.48
CA GLY A 120 -3.06 -7.71 -9.53
C GLY A 120 -1.77 -7.11 -9.00
N LEU A 121 -1.84 -6.24 -7.98
CA LEU A 121 -0.66 -5.65 -7.34
C LEU A 121 0.14 -6.68 -6.52
N ALA A 122 -0.53 -7.64 -5.87
CA ALA A 122 0.11 -8.73 -5.15
C ALA A 122 0.88 -9.65 -6.12
N ASN A 123 0.21 -10.08 -7.19
CA ASN A 123 0.80 -10.93 -8.23
C ASN A 123 2.02 -10.26 -8.89
N ALA A 124 1.90 -8.99 -9.30
CA ALA A 124 3.01 -8.24 -9.87
C ALA A 124 4.21 -8.12 -8.91
N LYS A 125 3.95 -7.97 -7.60
CA LYS A 125 5.00 -7.92 -6.58
C LYS A 125 5.68 -9.28 -6.39
N ASP A 126 4.91 -10.35 -6.43
CA ASP A 126 5.44 -11.71 -6.28
C ASP A 126 6.22 -12.15 -7.52
N GLU A 127 5.77 -11.78 -8.71
CA GLU A 127 6.53 -11.97 -9.96
C GLU A 127 7.85 -11.18 -9.95
N ALA A 128 7.83 -9.93 -9.53
CA ALA A 128 9.04 -9.13 -9.40
C ALA A 128 10.02 -9.73 -8.37
N LYS A 129 9.53 -10.27 -7.26
CA LYS A 129 10.33 -10.99 -6.28
C LYS A 129 10.96 -12.25 -6.86
N LYS A 130 10.19 -13.08 -7.56
CA LYS A 130 10.68 -14.30 -8.21
C LYS A 130 11.76 -13.97 -9.24
N ALA A 131 11.53 -12.96 -10.06
CA ALA A 131 12.51 -12.50 -11.04
C ALA A 131 13.81 -11.99 -10.38
N ALA A 132 13.70 -11.23 -9.29
CA ALA A 132 14.87 -10.75 -8.55
C ALA A 132 15.67 -11.89 -7.92
N LEU A 133 14.99 -12.88 -7.32
CA LEU A 133 15.64 -14.08 -6.76
C LEU A 133 16.33 -14.93 -7.84
N ALA A 134 15.70 -15.12 -8.98
CA ALA A 134 16.30 -15.81 -10.12
C ALA A 134 17.55 -15.10 -10.65
N ALA A 135 17.48 -13.78 -10.80
CA ALA A 135 18.62 -12.96 -11.21
C ALA A 135 19.77 -12.99 -10.18
N GLU A 136 19.45 -13.00 -8.89
CA GLU A 136 20.46 -13.15 -7.83
C GLU A 136 21.11 -14.53 -7.83
N ALA A 137 20.33 -15.59 -7.99
CA ALA A 137 20.83 -16.96 -8.11
C ALA A 137 21.77 -17.11 -9.31
N ALA A 138 21.40 -16.56 -10.47
CA ALA A 138 22.25 -16.56 -11.67
C ALA A 138 23.57 -15.81 -11.44
N LYS A 139 23.52 -14.64 -10.79
CA LYS A 139 24.74 -13.88 -10.43
C LYS A 139 25.62 -14.64 -9.43
N LYS A 140 25.03 -15.34 -8.45
CA LYS A 140 25.78 -16.16 -7.50
C LYS A 140 26.45 -17.35 -8.18
N ALA A 141 25.76 -18.03 -9.09
CA ALA A 141 26.30 -19.12 -9.87
C ALA A 141 27.49 -18.67 -10.74
N ALA A 142 27.31 -17.60 -11.52
CA ALA A 142 28.36 -17.02 -12.36
C ALA A 142 29.59 -16.58 -11.51
N LYS A 143 29.37 -16.03 -10.33
CA LYS A 143 30.46 -15.65 -9.42
C LYS A 143 31.17 -16.87 -8.84
N ALA A 144 30.46 -17.93 -8.50
CA ALA A 144 31.04 -19.19 -8.02
C ALA A 144 31.88 -19.85 -9.10
N GLU A 145 31.42 -19.91 -10.36
CA GLU A 145 32.20 -20.40 -11.50
C GLU A 145 33.45 -19.57 -11.74
N ALA A 146 33.37 -18.25 -11.67
CA ALA A 146 34.52 -17.36 -11.83
C ALA A 146 35.56 -17.53 -10.71
N ILE A 147 35.14 -17.85 -9.48
CA ILE A 147 36.04 -18.16 -8.35
C ILE A 147 36.65 -19.53 -8.54
N ALA A 148 35.89 -20.54 -8.94
CA ALA A 148 36.38 -21.87 -9.23
C ALA A 148 37.43 -21.87 -10.37
N ALA A 149 37.16 -21.11 -11.45
CA ALA A 149 38.09 -20.92 -12.55
C ALA A 149 39.40 -20.21 -12.14
N LYS A 150 39.35 -19.29 -11.18
CA LYS A 150 40.56 -18.64 -10.63
C LYS A 150 41.36 -19.52 -9.68
N ASN A 151 40.70 -20.41 -8.97
CA ASN A 151 41.36 -21.33 -8.03
C ASN A 151 41.85 -22.62 -8.69
N ALA A 152 41.44 -22.95 -9.91
CA ALA A 152 41.90 -24.11 -10.67
C ALA A 152 43.41 -24.08 -11.04
N PRO A 153 44.03 -22.92 -11.38
CA PRO A 153 45.48 -22.91 -11.66
C PRO A 153 46.37 -22.95 -10.41
N ALA A 154 45.85 -22.70 -9.19
CA ALA A 154 46.63 -22.72 -7.95
C ALA A 154 46.78 -24.11 -7.32
N ALA A 155 46.02 -25.11 -7.80
CA ALA A 155 46.11 -26.50 -7.29
C ALA A 155 47.14 -27.36 -8.05
N GLU A 156 47.67 -26.91 -9.19
CA GLU A 156 48.65 -27.64 -10.02
C GLU A 156 50.11 -27.25 -9.72
N GLU A 157 50.37 -26.16 -8.96
CA GLU A 157 51.73 -25.71 -8.59
C GLU A 157 52.16 -26.08 -7.16
N ALA A 158 51.37 -26.80 -6.37
CA ALA A 158 51.68 -27.03 -4.95
C ALA A 158 52.22 -28.41 -4.53
N PRO A 159 52.58 -29.39 -5.40
CA PRO A 159 53.23 -30.62 -4.90
C PRO A 159 54.69 -30.80 -5.30
N ALA A 160 55.45 -29.78 -5.72
CA ALA A 160 56.83 -29.95 -6.14
C ALA A 160 57.93 -29.42 -5.18
N GLU A 161 57.57 -28.73 -4.12
CA GLU A 161 58.55 -28.05 -3.23
C GLU A 161 58.71 -28.66 -1.83
N GLU A 162 57.95 -29.73 -1.48
CA GLU A 162 58.11 -30.45 -0.19
C GLU A 162 58.91 -31.77 -0.24
N ALA A 163 59.44 -32.15 -1.40
CA ALA A 163 60.24 -33.38 -1.53
C ALA A 163 61.76 -33.20 -1.47
N GLU A 164 62.30 -31.97 -1.40
CA GLU A 164 63.74 -31.68 -1.39
C GLU A 164 64.31 -31.22 -0.05
N ALA A 165 63.49 -31.11 1.01
CA ALA A 165 63.90 -30.60 2.31
C ALA A 165 64.13 -31.69 3.41
N THR A 166 63.94 -32.98 3.12
CA THR A 166 64.12 -34.07 4.12
C THR A 166 65.30 -35.00 3.91
N GLU A 167 66.19 -34.70 2.95
CA GLU A 167 67.38 -35.60 2.68
C GLU A 167 68.74 -35.02 3.10
N ASN A 168 68.78 -33.94 3.89
CA ASN A 168 70.02 -33.28 4.26
C ASN A 168 70.23 -33.02 5.77
N THR A 169 69.77 -33.94 6.63
CA THR A 169 69.98 -33.84 8.09
C THR A 169 70.32 -35.19 8.77
N GLU A 170 70.96 -36.14 8.05
CA GLU A 170 71.39 -37.38 8.69
C GLU A 170 72.92 -37.71 8.46
N GLU A 171 73.78 -36.71 8.17
CA GLU A 171 75.20 -36.91 8.20
C GLU A 171 75.97 -35.80 8.97
N ALA A 172 75.79 -35.71 10.30
CA ALA A 172 76.75 -35.06 11.17
C ALA A 172 76.42 -35.32 12.65
N GLU A 173 76.64 -36.57 13.07
CA GLU A 173 77.14 -36.88 14.44
C GLU A 173 77.61 -38.35 14.47
N GLY A 174 78.96 -38.49 14.31
CA GLY A 174 79.75 -39.69 14.55
C GLY A 174 81.10 -39.22 15.10
#